data_1e52d6603bd8ed12d155aa72a3d9ea39
#
_entry.id   1e52d6603bd8ed12d155aa72a3d9ea39
#
_cell.length_a   1.000
_cell.length_b   1.000
_cell.length_c   1.000
_cell.angle_alpha   90.00
_cell.angle_beta   90.00
_cell.angle_gamma   90.00
#
_symmetry.space_group_name_H-M   'P 1'
#
loop_
_entity.id
_entity.type
_entity.pdbx_description
1 polymer ?
#
loop_
_entity_poly.entity_id
_entity_poly.type
_entity_poly.pdbx_seq_one_letter_code
_entity_poly.pdbx_strand_id
1 'polypeptide(L)' 'MTVTVEYKGLELQLEGHFIQAYHGGYEEESFSEEFEVCEVYVEGVDIIDLFDEAQLRYLDSLAVEKFK' A
#
# COMPACT_ATOMS: atom_id res chain seq x y z
N MET A 1 -7.48 5.85 4.93
CA MET A 1 -6.54 6.69 4.15
C MET A 1 -6.53 6.24 2.71
N THR A 2 -6.59 7.18 1.80
CA THR A 2 -6.61 6.89 0.37
C THR A 2 -5.35 7.42 -0.29
N VAL A 3 -4.69 6.57 -1.06
CA VAL A 3 -3.47 6.94 -1.78
C VAL A 3 -3.69 6.64 -3.26
N THR A 4 -3.31 7.58 -4.11
CA THR A 4 -3.40 7.38 -5.55
C THR A 4 -2.04 6.96 -6.09
N VAL A 5 -2.00 5.86 -6.83
CA VAL A 5 -0.78 5.37 -7.46
C VAL A 5 -1.05 5.06 -8.92
N GLU A 6 0.01 5.04 -9.72
CA GLU A 6 -0.08 4.62 -11.11
C GLU A 6 0.44 3.20 -11.23
N TYR A 7 -0.35 2.34 -11.86
CA TYR A 7 -0.01 0.94 -12.03
C TYR A 7 -0.37 0.51 -13.45
N LYS A 8 0.63 0.11 -14.23
CA LYS A 8 0.45 -0.32 -15.62
C LYS A 8 -0.32 0.71 -16.44
N GLY A 9 -0.03 1.99 -16.20
CA GLY A 9 -0.68 3.07 -16.94
C GLY A 9 -2.06 3.45 -16.43
N LEU A 10 -2.53 2.83 -15.35
CA LEU A 10 -3.82 3.13 -14.76
C LEU A 10 -3.61 3.83 -13.43
N GLU A 11 -4.47 4.80 -13.16
CA GLU A 11 -4.48 5.47 -11.87
C GLU A 11 -5.39 4.71 -10.92
N LEU A 12 -4.81 4.17 -9.86
CA LEU A 12 -5.53 3.39 -8.87
C LEU A 12 -5.63 4.16 -7.56
N GLN A 13 -6.76 4.05 -6.90
CA GLN A 13 -6.96 4.60 -5.57
C GLN A 13 -6.89 3.45 -4.58
N LEU A 14 -5.91 3.50 -3.69
CA LEU A 14 -5.70 2.47 -2.68
C LEU A 14 -6.24 2.97 -1.34
N GLU A 15 -7.17 2.23 -0.78
CA GLU A 15 -7.70 2.51 0.54
C GLU A 15 -7.04 1.60 1.54
N GLY A 16 -6.49 2.16 2.61
CA GLY A 16 -5.82 1.32 3.59
C GLY A 16 -5.20 2.10 4.73
N HIS A 17 -4.24 1.50 5.39
CA HIS A 17 -3.56 2.05 6.57
C HIS A 17 -2.07 2.14 6.34
N PHE A 18 -1.51 3.29 6.67
CA PHE A 18 -0.06 3.46 6.65
C PHE A 18 0.51 3.04 8.00
N ILE A 19 1.49 2.15 7.97
CA ILE A 19 2.17 1.68 9.16
C ILE A 19 3.55 2.31 9.17
N GLN A 20 3.81 3.14 10.18
CA GLN A 20 5.08 3.83 10.29
C GLN A 20 6.20 2.87 10.62
N ALA A 21 7.43 3.25 10.21
CA ALA A 21 8.59 2.52 10.60
C ALA A 21 8.70 2.48 12.14
N TYR A 22 9.06 1.33 12.65
CA TYR A 22 9.21 1.12 14.07
C TYR A 22 10.67 0.79 14.38
N HIS A 23 11.24 1.50 15.33
CA HIS A 23 12.57 1.22 15.81
C HIS A 23 12.41 0.61 17.20
N GLY A 24 12.60 -0.69 17.27
CA GLY A 24 12.49 -1.39 18.53
C GLY A 24 13.52 -0.93 19.53
N GLY A 25 13.39 -1.41 20.74
CA GLY A 25 14.39 -1.21 21.74
C GLY A 25 15.64 -1.99 21.36
N TYR A 26 16.56 -2.08 22.27
CA TYR A 26 17.88 -2.60 21.97
C TYR A 26 17.91 -4.04 21.43
N GLU A 27 16.93 -4.83 21.64
CA GLU A 27 16.90 -6.20 21.12
C GLU A 27 15.75 -6.47 20.20
N GLU A 28 14.99 -5.47 19.89
CA GLU A 28 13.79 -5.66 19.06
C GLU A 28 14.08 -5.39 17.62
N GLU A 29 13.28 -6.02 16.78
CA GLU A 29 13.35 -5.80 15.36
C GLU A 29 12.73 -4.47 15.01
N SER A 30 13.30 -3.84 14.00
CA SER A 30 12.68 -2.66 13.43
C SER A 30 11.85 -3.05 12.23
N PHE A 31 10.80 -2.29 11.98
CA PHE A 31 9.96 -2.50 10.81
C PHE A 31 10.22 -1.43 9.78
N SER A 32 10.14 -1.81 8.53
CA SER A 32 10.09 -0.84 7.45
C SER A 32 8.71 -0.20 7.43
N GLU A 33 8.61 0.98 6.84
CA GLU A 33 7.32 1.58 6.61
C GLU A 33 6.53 0.74 5.64
N GLU A 34 5.25 0.57 5.90
CA GLU A 34 4.38 -0.23 5.07
C GLU A 34 3.03 0.44 4.89
N PHE A 35 2.36 0.08 3.83
CA PHE A 35 0.98 0.48 3.62
C PHE A 35 0.16 -0.79 3.44
N GLU A 36 -0.84 -0.97 4.30
CA GLU A 36 -1.71 -2.12 4.21
C GLU A 36 -2.93 -1.76 3.38
N VAL A 37 -3.04 -2.34 2.21
CA VAL A 37 -4.13 -2.08 1.28
C VAL A 37 -5.35 -2.89 1.68
N CYS A 38 -6.47 -2.21 1.90
CA CYS A 38 -7.75 -2.84 2.21
C CYS A 38 -8.64 -2.92 0.99
N GLU A 39 -8.59 -1.91 0.13
CA GLU A 39 -9.40 -1.87 -1.08
C GLU A 39 -8.64 -1.17 -2.20
N VAL A 40 -8.98 -1.53 -3.43
CA VAL A 40 -8.39 -0.91 -4.62
C VAL A 40 -9.52 -0.45 -5.53
N TYR A 41 -9.48 0.81 -5.94
CA TYR A 41 -10.50 1.37 -6.81
C TYR A 41 -9.88 1.91 -8.09
N VAL A 42 -10.60 1.71 -9.19
CA VAL A 42 -10.31 2.36 -10.46
C VAL A 42 -11.60 3.03 -10.90
N GLU A 43 -11.55 4.36 -11.04
CA GLU A 43 -12.73 5.16 -11.42
C GLU A 43 -13.96 4.87 -10.54
N GLY A 44 -13.72 4.66 -9.25
CA GLY A 44 -14.80 4.40 -8.30
C GLY A 44 -15.27 2.96 -8.22
N VAL A 45 -14.68 2.07 -9.00
CA VAL A 45 -15.04 0.66 -9.01
C VAL A 45 -14.03 -0.12 -8.18
N ASP A 46 -14.52 -0.91 -7.23
CA ASP A 46 -13.68 -1.75 -6.39
C ASP A 46 -13.19 -2.95 -7.19
N ILE A 47 -11.88 -3.09 -7.30
CA ILE A 47 -11.26 -4.14 -8.11
C ILE A 47 -10.26 -4.98 -7.31
N ILE A 48 -10.32 -4.92 -5.98
CA ILE A 48 -9.34 -5.62 -5.15
C ILE A 48 -9.30 -7.13 -5.44
N ASP A 49 -10.43 -7.71 -5.78
CA ASP A 49 -10.51 -9.13 -6.06
C ASP A 49 -9.79 -9.54 -7.34
N LEU A 50 -9.40 -8.58 -8.16
CA LEU A 50 -8.65 -8.84 -9.38
C LEU A 50 -7.15 -8.97 -9.13
N PHE A 51 -6.70 -8.66 -7.92
CA PHE A 51 -5.29 -8.68 -7.58
C PHE A 51 -4.96 -9.87 -6.71
N ASP A 52 -3.82 -10.51 -7.00
CA ASP A 52 -3.31 -11.54 -6.13
C ASP A 52 -2.42 -10.92 -5.06
N GLU A 53 -1.94 -11.75 -4.14
CA GLU A 53 -1.13 -11.27 -3.02
C GLU A 53 0.15 -10.56 -3.49
N ALA A 54 0.81 -11.09 -4.51
CA ALA A 54 2.04 -10.48 -5.01
C ALA A 54 1.78 -9.10 -5.61
N GLN A 55 0.66 -8.95 -6.31
CA GLN A 55 0.29 -7.68 -6.89
C GLN A 55 -0.06 -6.67 -5.80
N LEU A 56 -0.75 -7.10 -4.75
CA LEU A 56 -1.09 -6.23 -3.63
C LEU A 56 0.17 -5.74 -2.92
N ARG A 57 1.16 -6.60 -2.77
CA ARG A 57 2.44 -6.20 -2.17
C ARG A 57 3.15 -5.15 -3.00
N TYR A 58 3.06 -5.28 -4.31
CA TYR A 58 3.64 -4.27 -5.19
C TYR A 58 2.93 -2.93 -5.02
N LEU A 59 1.60 -2.95 -4.91
CA LEU A 59 0.83 -1.74 -4.67
C LEU A 59 1.18 -1.11 -3.32
N ASP A 60 1.41 -1.93 -2.30
CA ASP A 60 1.87 -1.44 -0.99
C ASP A 60 3.16 -0.67 -1.15
N SER A 61 4.11 -1.20 -1.92
CA SER A 61 5.38 -0.54 -2.16
C SER A 61 5.19 0.82 -2.84
N LEU A 62 4.30 0.88 -3.83
CA LEU A 62 4.01 2.14 -4.51
C LEU A 62 3.39 3.15 -3.56
N ALA A 63 2.51 2.69 -2.68
CA ALA A 63 1.88 3.57 -1.70
C ALA A 63 2.90 4.14 -0.72
N VAL A 64 3.81 3.29 -0.23
CA VAL A 64 4.86 3.74 0.69
C VAL A 64 5.72 4.83 0.06
N GLU A 65 6.02 4.69 -1.22
CA GLU A 65 6.80 5.71 -1.94
C GLU A 65 6.15 7.09 -1.88
N LYS A 66 4.83 7.15 -1.78
CA LYS A 66 4.11 8.43 -1.71
C LYS A 66 4.32 9.16 -0.38
N PHE A 67 4.79 8.46 0.64
CA PHE A 67 5.02 9.04 1.96
C PHE A 67 6.49 9.40 2.22
N LYS A 68 7.35 9.18 1.25
CA LYS A 68 8.77 9.49 1.38
C LYS A 68 9.13 10.85 0.82
#